data_394f2940314fb3063b33970feca483fb
#
_entry.id   394f2940314fb3063b33970feca483fb
#
_cell.length_a   1.000
_cell.length_b   1.000
_cell.length_c   1.000
_cell.angle_alpha   90.00
_cell.angle_beta   90.00
_cell.angle_gamma   90.00
#
_symmetry.space_group_name_H-M   'P 1'
#
loop_
_entity.id
_entity.type
_entity.pdbx_description
1 polymer ?
#
loop_
_entity_poly.entity_id
_entity_poly.type
_entity_poly.pdbx_seq_one_letter_code
_entity_poly.pdbx_strand_id
1 'polypeptide(L)'
;MSAMIQYVLYLAILVVLAIPLGAYIKNVMSGEKTFLSKVLTPCENLIYKVMRVDREEQMTWKKYAVSVMIFSGIGLVFLFLLQLLQGVLPGNPQNLSGVKWDLAFNTSASFITNTNWQAYSGESTLSYLTQALGLTVQNFVSAATGIAVLFALIRGFIKVKSSGLGSFWVDLTRIVVHILLPLNLVISLLLVGGGVIQNLKSAETVSLVEPIAVSAEGEILEDAVINLDTETVTVDGEIVSDAQIVTEQFVPMGPAASQVAIKQSGTNGGGYMGVNSAHPLENPNAFTNLIEMISILLIPAALCFTFGSAVKNKKQGVAIFMAMFLCLVVALGCIAVTEQAGTSQLAQNGAVNMSMAEQAGGNMEGKETRFGIAGSSTWAAFTTAASNGAVNSMHDSYTPLGGMVTMLLMQLGEVVFGGVGCGLYGMLAFAILTVFIAGLMVGRTPEFLGKKIEPYEMKWSVLVCLATPIAILVGSGLAAVVPSVMDSLHNGGAHGFSEMLYTYSSCGGNNGSAFAGFNGNTVFLNVSLGLVMLFARFLPIIGTLAIAGSLAGKKKIATTAGTMSTTNGMFVFLLIVVVLLIGALSFFPALALGPLAEFFGSIA
;
A
#
# COMPACT_ATOMS: atom_id res chain seq x y z
N MET A 1 19.59 -12.22 -16.53
CA MET A 1 19.19 -13.23 -15.50
C MET A 1 17.82 -13.75 -15.92
N SER A 2 17.55 -15.05 -15.89
CA SER A 2 16.21 -15.53 -16.26
C SER A 2 15.16 -14.96 -15.29
N ALA A 3 13.94 -14.68 -15.76
CA ALA A 3 12.87 -14.13 -14.93
C ALA A 3 12.58 -15.01 -13.71
N MET A 4 12.61 -16.34 -13.87
CA MET A 4 12.42 -17.29 -12.78
C MET A 4 13.46 -17.11 -11.65
N ILE A 5 14.73 -16.87 -11.98
CA ILE A 5 15.78 -16.64 -10.99
C ILE A 5 15.50 -15.32 -10.25
N GLN A 6 15.02 -14.27 -10.94
CA GLN A 6 14.66 -13.02 -10.32
C GLN A 6 13.53 -13.21 -9.29
N TYR A 7 12.45 -13.88 -9.65
CA TYR A 7 11.33 -14.15 -8.74
C TYR A 7 11.77 -14.89 -7.49
N VAL A 8 12.54 -15.98 -7.66
CA VAL A 8 13.05 -16.77 -6.53
C VAL A 8 13.98 -15.96 -5.65
N LEU A 9 14.86 -15.15 -6.26
CA LEU A 9 15.79 -14.29 -5.52
C LEU A 9 15.07 -13.26 -4.66
N TYR A 10 14.08 -12.56 -5.21
CA TYR A 10 13.29 -11.55 -4.48
C TYR A 10 12.56 -12.16 -3.28
N LEU A 11 11.88 -13.29 -3.48
CA LEU A 11 11.18 -14.01 -2.41
C LEU A 11 12.16 -14.55 -1.35
N ALA A 12 13.31 -15.07 -1.75
CA ALA A 12 14.32 -15.59 -0.82
C ALA A 12 14.93 -14.48 0.04
N ILE A 13 15.31 -13.35 -0.56
CA ILE A 13 15.86 -12.19 0.17
C ILE A 13 14.84 -11.69 1.19
N LEU A 14 13.56 -11.56 0.79
CA LEU A 14 12.49 -11.14 1.68
C LEU A 14 12.40 -12.03 2.93
N VAL A 15 12.38 -13.37 2.74
CA VAL A 15 12.27 -14.32 3.86
C VAL A 15 13.49 -14.25 4.77
N VAL A 16 14.70 -14.22 4.19
CA VAL A 16 15.96 -14.17 4.95
C VAL A 16 16.05 -12.91 5.82
N LEU A 17 15.59 -11.77 5.32
CA LEU A 17 15.63 -10.51 6.07
C LEU A 17 14.47 -10.38 7.08
N ALA A 18 13.31 -10.94 6.79
CA ALA A 18 12.13 -10.84 7.66
C ALA A 18 12.30 -11.59 9.00
N ILE A 19 13.03 -12.71 9.02
CA ILE A 19 13.23 -13.51 10.23
C ILE A 19 14.00 -12.73 11.32
N PRO A 20 15.20 -12.20 11.08
CA PRO A 20 15.94 -11.44 12.09
C PRO A 20 15.24 -10.12 12.46
N LEU A 21 14.61 -9.45 11.49
CA LEU A 21 13.83 -8.24 11.77
C LEU A 21 12.64 -8.55 12.70
N GLY A 22 11.96 -9.67 12.50
CA GLY A 22 10.86 -10.10 13.36
C GLY A 22 11.31 -10.36 14.82
N ALA A 23 12.49 -10.94 15.01
CA ALA A 23 13.09 -11.11 16.34
C ALA A 23 13.44 -9.77 16.98
N TYR A 24 13.99 -8.83 16.21
CA TYR A 24 14.30 -7.48 16.66
C TYR A 24 13.04 -6.72 17.10
N ILE A 25 11.99 -6.71 16.27
CA ILE A 25 10.70 -6.05 16.58
C ILE A 25 10.11 -6.63 17.86
N LYS A 26 10.13 -7.97 18.05
CA LYS A 26 9.66 -8.62 19.28
C LYS A 26 10.42 -8.09 20.51
N ASN A 27 11.74 -8.00 20.44
CA ASN A 27 12.57 -7.54 21.56
C ASN A 27 12.27 -6.07 21.91
N VAL A 28 12.18 -5.19 20.91
CA VAL A 28 11.80 -3.78 21.08
C VAL A 28 10.45 -3.66 21.79
N MET A 29 9.42 -4.36 21.30
CA MET A 29 8.07 -4.23 21.81
C MET A 29 7.85 -4.95 23.16
N SER A 30 8.73 -5.88 23.51
CA SER A 30 8.77 -6.49 24.85
C SER A 30 9.55 -5.64 25.87
N GLY A 31 10.17 -4.53 25.45
CA GLY A 31 11.01 -3.70 26.32
C GLY A 31 12.37 -4.31 26.64
N GLU A 32 12.80 -5.33 25.89
CA GLU A 32 14.13 -5.94 26.01
C GLU A 32 15.20 -5.02 25.40
N LYS A 33 16.41 -5.05 25.97
CA LYS A 33 17.52 -4.25 25.46
C LYS A 33 17.95 -4.77 24.09
N THR A 34 18.09 -3.86 23.14
CA THR A 34 18.62 -4.12 21.79
C THR A 34 19.94 -3.40 21.60
N PHE A 35 20.66 -3.68 20.52
CA PHE A 35 21.94 -3.03 20.22
C PHE A 35 21.82 -1.50 20.05
N LEU A 36 20.66 -0.99 19.62
CA LEU A 36 20.36 0.44 19.48
C LEU A 36 19.86 1.11 20.76
N SER A 37 19.52 0.36 21.81
CA SER A 37 18.90 0.91 23.03
C SER A 37 19.74 1.98 23.70
N LYS A 38 21.08 1.89 23.65
CA LYS A 38 21.97 2.91 24.24
C LYS A 38 21.79 4.31 23.63
N VAL A 39 21.51 4.36 22.32
CA VAL A 39 21.36 5.61 21.56
C VAL A 39 19.91 6.07 21.54
N LEU A 40 18.96 5.17 21.36
CA LEU A 40 17.55 5.52 21.09
C LEU A 40 16.71 5.66 22.37
N THR A 41 17.03 4.96 23.46
CA THR A 41 16.27 5.08 24.72
C THR A 41 16.30 6.48 25.33
N PRO A 42 17.39 7.26 25.27
CA PRO A 42 17.36 8.66 25.69
C PRO A 42 16.36 9.51 24.91
N CYS A 43 16.25 9.31 23.59
CA CYS A 43 15.28 10.00 22.73
C CYS A 43 13.85 9.61 23.10
N GLU A 44 13.58 8.31 23.27
CA GLU A 44 12.30 7.79 23.74
C GLU A 44 11.90 8.44 25.08
N ASN A 45 12.84 8.51 26.04
CA ASN A 45 12.62 9.11 27.35
C ASN A 45 12.31 10.61 27.27
N LEU A 46 13.00 11.34 26.39
CA LEU A 46 12.74 12.75 26.17
C LEU A 46 11.32 12.98 25.63
N ILE A 47 10.88 12.18 24.66
CA ILE A 47 9.53 12.25 24.11
C ILE A 47 8.49 12.01 25.19
N TYR A 48 8.64 10.97 26.02
CA TYR A 48 7.71 10.69 27.13
C TYR A 48 7.66 11.85 28.15
N LYS A 49 8.82 12.44 28.46
CA LYS A 49 8.89 13.61 29.37
C LYS A 49 8.17 14.82 28.79
N VAL A 50 8.38 15.14 27.51
CA VAL A 50 7.77 16.28 26.80
C VAL A 50 6.26 16.09 26.69
N MET A 51 5.84 14.91 26.25
CA MET A 51 4.42 14.58 26.05
C MET A 51 3.70 14.16 27.33
N ARG A 52 4.39 14.07 28.48
CA ARG A 52 3.85 13.60 29.77
C ARG A 52 3.18 12.23 29.68
N VAL A 53 3.79 11.32 28.93
CA VAL A 53 3.29 9.94 28.77
C VAL A 53 3.73 9.09 29.96
N ASP A 54 2.75 8.44 30.62
CA ASP A 54 3.02 7.44 31.65
C ASP A 54 3.35 6.09 30.96
N ARG A 55 4.55 5.56 31.24
CA ARG A 55 5.03 4.30 30.65
C ARG A 55 4.30 3.07 31.15
N GLU A 56 3.82 3.11 32.39
CA GLU A 56 3.16 1.98 33.04
C GLU A 56 1.65 1.96 32.80
N GLU A 57 1.14 2.96 32.07
CA GLU A 57 -0.28 3.06 31.78
C GLU A 57 -0.81 1.83 31.08
N GLN A 58 -1.91 1.27 31.59
CA GLN A 58 -2.62 0.15 31.01
C GLN A 58 -4.00 0.61 30.53
N MET A 59 -4.09 0.96 29.26
CA MET A 59 -5.35 1.40 28.64
C MET A 59 -6.30 0.23 28.44
N THR A 60 -7.58 0.44 28.71
CA THR A 60 -8.64 -0.46 28.22
C THR A 60 -8.74 -0.34 26.70
N TRP A 61 -9.33 -1.32 26.03
CA TRP A 61 -9.49 -1.27 24.57
C TRP A 61 -10.22 -0.02 24.07
N LYS A 62 -11.22 0.47 24.84
CA LYS A 62 -11.95 1.71 24.50
C LYS A 62 -11.04 2.94 24.59
N LYS A 63 -10.26 3.07 25.67
CA LYS A 63 -9.33 4.19 25.84
C LYS A 63 -8.26 4.16 24.76
N TYR A 64 -7.75 2.97 24.41
CA TYR A 64 -6.77 2.78 23.34
C TYR A 64 -7.37 3.21 21.98
N ALA A 65 -8.59 2.75 21.64
CA ALA A 65 -9.29 3.13 20.42
C ALA A 65 -9.53 4.65 20.33
N VAL A 66 -10.00 5.27 21.40
CA VAL A 66 -10.20 6.73 21.48
C VAL A 66 -8.88 7.47 21.28
N SER A 67 -7.77 7.01 21.87
CA SER A 67 -6.45 7.61 21.65
C SER A 67 -6.02 7.54 20.17
N VAL A 68 -6.23 6.40 19.51
CA VAL A 68 -5.97 6.25 18.07
C VAL A 68 -6.82 7.23 17.25
N MET A 69 -8.11 7.33 17.55
CA MET A 69 -9.03 8.22 16.82
C MET A 69 -8.68 9.70 16.99
N ILE A 70 -8.37 10.12 18.23
CA ILE A 70 -7.96 11.50 18.51
C ILE A 70 -6.64 11.83 17.79
N PHE A 71 -5.65 10.93 17.87
CA PHE A 71 -4.36 11.12 17.21
C PHE A 71 -4.51 11.25 15.69
N SER A 72 -5.27 10.34 15.07
CA SER A 72 -5.54 10.38 13.63
C SER A 72 -6.36 11.61 13.22
N GLY A 73 -7.33 12.02 14.04
CA GLY A 73 -8.11 13.25 13.81
C GLY A 73 -7.25 14.51 13.85
N ILE A 74 -6.32 14.60 14.80
CA ILE A 74 -5.34 15.70 14.85
C ILE A 74 -4.47 15.70 13.60
N GLY A 75 -3.99 14.53 13.17
CA GLY A 75 -3.20 14.36 11.94
C GLY A 75 -3.98 14.80 10.69
N LEU A 76 -5.27 14.45 10.59
CA LEU A 76 -6.14 14.88 9.49
C LEU A 76 -6.24 16.41 9.42
N VAL A 77 -6.60 17.04 10.53
CA VAL A 77 -6.76 18.50 10.58
C VAL A 77 -5.44 19.21 10.30
N PHE A 78 -4.34 18.72 10.89
CA PHE A 78 -3.01 19.29 10.67
C PHE A 78 -2.61 19.22 9.19
N LEU A 79 -2.72 18.06 8.56
CA LEU A 79 -2.34 17.87 7.16
C LEU A 79 -3.26 18.65 6.21
N PHE A 80 -4.56 18.71 6.52
CA PHE A 80 -5.52 19.51 5.77
C PHE A 80 -5.16 21.00 5.76
N LEU A 81 -4.91 21.56 6.95
CA LEU A 81 -4.55 22.97 7.08
C LEU A 81 -3.17 23.29 6.46
N LEU A 82 -2.20 22.37 6.60
CA LEU A 82 -0.88 22.53 6.01
C LEU A 82 -0.94 22.69 4.50
N GLN A 83 -1.77 21.88 3.83
CA GLN A 83 -1.98 21.94 2.37
C GLN A 83 -2.69 23.21 1.93
N LEU A 84 -3.74 23.62 2.64
CA LEU A 84 -4.46 24.86 2.32
C LEU A 84 -3.56 26.11 2.46
N LEU A 85 -2.66 26.09 3.43
CA LEU A 85 -1.82 27.24 3.78
C LEU A 85 -0.43 27.22 3.14
N GLN A 86 -0.08 26.18 2.36
CA GLN A 86 1.29 26.03 1.84
C GLN A 86 1.80 27.23 1.03
N GLY A 87 0.90 27.96 0.34
CA GLY A 87 1.26 29.14 -0.45
C GLY A 87 1.83 30.30 0.38
N VAL A 88 1.56 30.36 1.70
CA VAL A 88 2.06 31.40 2.61
C VAL A 88 3.08 30.86 3.62
N LEU A 89 3.34 29.56 3.63
CA LEU A 89 4.28 28.92 4.53
C LEU A 89 5.71 28.87 3.92
N PRO A 90 6.76 28.82 4.75
CA PRO A 90 8.13 28.65 4.27
C PRO A 90 8.36 27.26 3.66
N GLY A 91 9.48 27.08 2.96
CA GLY A 91 9.81 25.80 2.34
C GLY A 91 9.02 25.49 1.07
N ASN A 92 8.61 26.54 0.37
CA ASN A 92 7.90 26.48 -0.92
C ASN A 92 8.74 27.22 -2.00
N PRO A 93 9.88 26.66 -2.43
CA PRO A 93 10.77 27.33 -3.37
C PRO A 93 10.18 27.52 -4.76
N GLN A 94 9.13 26.76 -5.10
CA GLN A 94 8.43 26.85 -6.39
C GLN A 94 7.23 27.81 -6.36
N ASN A 95 6.95 28.45 -5.22
CA ASN A 95 5.81 29.34 -5.01
C ASN A 95 4.44 28.71 -5.35
N LEU A 96 4.28 27.42 -5.03
CA LEU A 96 3.04 26.69 -5.28
C LEU A 96 1.89 27.29 -4.44
N SER A 97 0.72 27.42 -5.04
CA SER A 97 -0.49 27.90 -4.36
C SER A 97 -1.03 26.89 -3.34
N GLY A 98 -1.96 27.32 -2.48
CA GLY A 98 -2.69 26.41 -1.60
C GLY A 98 -3.50 25.38 -2.38
N VAL A 99 -3.53 24.16 -1.88
CA VAL A 99 -4.29 23.04 -2.48
C VAL A 99 -5.80 23.29 -2.32
N LYS A 100 -6.62 22.92 -3.30
CA LYS A 100 -8.09 23.01 -3.20
C LYS A 100 -8.59 22.15 -2.02
N TRP A 101 -9.66 22.59 -1.37
CA TRP A 101 -10.15 21.99 -0.13
C TRP A 101 -10.54 20.51 -0.26
N ASP A 102 -11.16 20.12 -1.38
CA ASP A 102 -11.59 18.75 -1.64
C ASP A 102 -10.41 17.80 -1.84
N LEU A 103 -9.40 18.23 -2.61
CA LEU A 103 -8.15 17.51 -2.79
C LEU A 103 -7.35 17.44 -1.48
N ALA A 104 -7.28 18.55 -0.72
CA ALA A 104 -6.63 18.57 0.59
C ALA A 104 -7.32 17.64 1.60
N PHE A 105 -8.65 17.54 1.57
CA PHE A 105 -9.41 16.58 2.38
C PHE A 105 -9.08 15.14 1.97
N ASN A 106 -9.13 14.83 0.66
CA ASN A 106 -8.81 13.50 0.14
C ASN A 106 -7.40 13.08 0.57
N THR A 107 -6.40 13.93 0.31
CA THR A 107 -5.01 13.68 0.67
C THR A 107 -4.85 13.47 2.18
N SER A 108 -5.50 14.28 3.00
CA SER A 108 -5.42 14.15 4.46
C SER A 108 -6.04 12.83 4.95
N ALA A 109 -7.22 12.48 4.46
CA ALA A 109 -7.86 11.20 4.74
C ALA A 109 -6.98 10.02 4.29
N SER A 110 -6.41 10.13 3.11
CA SER A 110 -5.53 9.14 2.50
C SER A 110 -4.28 8.87 3.35
N PHE A 111 -3.58 9.91 3.79
CA PHE A 111 -2.33 9.73 4.53
C PHE A 111 -2.52 9.29 5.97
N ILE A 112 -3.57 9.73 6.67
CA ILE A 112 -3.83 9.24 8.04
C ILE A 112 -4.31 7.79 8.07
N THR A 113 -4.89 7.30 6.99
CA THR A 113 -5.33 5.91 6.84
C THR A 113 -4.24 4.98 6.31
N ASN A 114 -3.05 5.50 6.03
CA ASN A 114 -1.94 4.76 5.42
C ASN A 114 -2.23 4.30 3.99
N THR A 115 -3.20 4.92 3.32
CA THR A 115 -3.57 4.59 1.93
C THR A 115 -2.62 5.24 0.93
N ASN A 116 -2.32 6.51 1.14
CA ASN A 116 -1.50 7.37 0.29
C ASN A 116 -1.99 7.48 -1.18
N TRP A 117 -3.30 7.34 -1.41
CA TRP A 117 -3.91 7.71 -2.68
C TRP A 117 -3.64 9.18 -2.99
N GLN A 118 -3.20 9.47 -4.20
CA GLN A 118 -2.85 10.82 -4.67
C GLN A 118 -3.51 11.07 -6.03
N ALA A 119 -4.49 11.98 -6.07
CA ALA A 119 -5.11 12.47 -7.31
C ALA A 119 -4.37 13.71 -7.85
N TYR A 120 -3.04 13.77 -7.70
CA TYR A 120 -2.17 14.88 -8.07
C TYR A 120 -0.72 14.40 -8.21
N SER A 121 0.10 15.15 -8.92
CA SER A 121 1.55 14.97 -8.98
C SER A 121 2.22 15.76 -7.86
N GLY A 122 2.96 15.09 -6.98
CA GLY A 122 3.52 15.69 -5.77
C GLY A 122 4.54 16.81 -6.09
N GLU A 123 5.36 16.60 -7.11
CA GLU A 123 6.41 17.52 -7.56
C GLU A 123 5.89 18.85 -8.10
N SER A 124 4.66 18.89 -8.59
CA SER A 124 4.03 20.10 -9.14
C SER A 124 2.93 20.70 -8.26
N THR A 125 2.50 19.97 -7.21
CA THR A 125 1.34 20.37 -6.39
C THR A 125 1.72 20.73 -4.96
N LEU A 126 2.74 20.07 -4.37
CA LEU A 126 3.05 20.18 -2.96
C LEU A 126 4.42 20.78 -2.69
N SER A 127 4.45 21.75 -1.77
CA SER A 127 5.70 22.35 -1.30
C SER A 127 6.57 21.36 -0.52
N TYR A 128 7.86 21.58 -0.43
CA TYR A 128 8.79 20.72 0.32
C TYR A 128 8.40 20.63 1.81
N LEU A 129 7.88 21.70 2.38
CA LEU A 129 7.37 21.66 3.75
C LEU A 129 6.18 20.69 3.87
N THR A 130 5.24 20.74 2.93
CA THR A 130 4.08 19.84 2.90
C THR A 130 4.52 18.40 2.67
N GLN A 131 5.45 18.15 1.76
CA GLN A 131 6.01 16.82 1.50
C GLN A 131 6.74 16.25 2.74
N ALA A 132 7.62 17.03 3.37
CA ALA A 132 8.46 16.56 4.48
C ALA A 132 7.69 16.55 5.81
N LEU A 133 7.16 17.68 6.27
CA LEU A 133 6.50 17.80 7.57
C LEU A 133 5.08 17.21 7.56
N GLY A 134 4.39 17.31 6.43
CA GLY A 134 3.07 16.74 6.26
C GLY A 134 3.15 15.25 5.93
N LEU A 135 3.43 14.93 4.67
CA LEU A 135 3.29 13.58 4.13
C LEU A 135 4.29 12.58 4.74
N THR A 136 5.58 12.92 4.78
CA THR A 136 6.60 12.00 5.31
C THR A 136 6.39 11.71 6.79
N VAL A 137 6.10 12.73 7.62
CA VAL A 137 5.79 12.51 9.05
C VAL A 137 4.55 11.63 9.19
N GLN A 138 3.50 11.89 8.38
CA GLN A 138 2.28 11.09 8.43
C GLN A 138 2.53 9.62 8.03
N ASN A 139 3.44 9.37 7.09
CA ASN A 139 3.85 8.01 6.72
C ASN A 139 4.45 7.26 7.92
N PHE A 140 5.30 7.91 8.72
CA PHE A 140 5.84 7.28 9.94
C PHE A 140 4.76 6.96 10.96
N VAL A 141 3.89 7.90 11.26
CA VAL A 141 2.94 7.76 12.36
C VAL A 141 1.72 6.91 12.01
N SER A 142 1.27 6.90 10.73
CA SER A 142 0.20 6.00 10.28
C SER A 142 0.65 4.54 10.26
N ALA A 143 1.87 4.28 9.79
CA ALA A 143 2.49 2.96 9.86
C ALA A 143 2.66 2.48 11.31
N ALA A 144 3.17 3.35 12.18
CA ALA A 144 3.33 3.03 13.60
C ALA A 144 1.99 2.76 14.29
N THR A 145 0.91 3.44 13.90
CA THR A 145 -0.45 3.20 14.42
C THR A 145 -0.93 1.79 14.08
N GLY A 146 -0.74 1.32 12.85
CA GLY A 146 -1.08 -0.04 12.44
C GLY A 146 -0.36 -1.11 13.25
N ILE A 147 0.95 -0.94 13.45
CA ILE A 147 1.77 -1.85 14.27
C ILE A 147 1.32 -1.80 15.75
N ALA A 148 1.01 -0.61 16.29
CA ALA A 148 0.56 -0.45 17.67
C ALA A 148 -0.76 -1.21 17.93
N VAL A 149 -1.74 -1.11 17.02
CA VAL A 149 -3.01 -1.85 17.09
C VAL A 149 -2.77 -3.37 17.03
N LEU A 150 -1.86 -3.83 16.18
CA LEU A 150 -1.46 -5.24 16.14
C LEU A 150 -0.90 -5.71 17.48
N PHE A 151 -0.01 -4.93 18.11
CA PHE A 151 0.55 -5.30 19.43
C PHE A 151 -0.49 -5.27 20.54
N ALA A 152 -1.50 -4.41 20.48
CA ALA A 152 -2.65 -4.47 21.38
C ALA A 152 -3.41 -5.80 21.20
N LEU A 153 -3.62 -6.28 19.96
CA LEU A 153 -4.22 -7.58 19.68
C LEU A 153 -3.36 -8.74 20.19
N ILE A 154 -2.05 -8.72 19.92
CA ILE A 154 -1.11 -9.74 20.42
C ILE A 154 -1.18 -9.83 21.95
N ARG A 155 -1.24 -8.69 22.65
CA ARG A 155 -1.43 -8.67 24.12
C ARG A 155 -2.77 -9.25 24.53
N GLY A 156 -3.83 -9.07 23.72
CA GLY A 156 -5.13 -9.71 23.91
C GLY A 156 -5.03 -11.24 23.99
N PHE A 157 -4.22 -11.86 23.13
CA PHE A 157 -3.98 -13.30 23.16
C PHE A 157 -3.10 -13.74 24.35
N ILE A 158 -2.12 -12.94 24.75
CA ILE A 158 -1.14 -13.31 25.77
C ILE A 158 -1.70 -13.11 27.17
N LYS A 159 -2.36 -11.97 27.44
CA LYS A 159 -2.87 -11.59 28.76
C LYS A 159 -4.04 -12.48 29.20
N VAL A 160 -4.18 -12.63 30.48
CA VAL A 160 -5.21 -13.47 31.15
C VAL A 160 -5.89 -12.66 32.22
N LYS A 161 -7.22 -12.61 32.20
CA LYS A 161 -8.06 -11.86 33.18
C LYS A 161 -7.60 -10.40 33.35
N SER A 162 -7.19 -9.73 32.26
CA SER A 162 -6.70 -8.36 32.26
C SER A 162 -7.63 -7.48 31.46
N SER A 163 -7.84 -6.24 31.89
CA SER A 163 -8.55 -5.21 31.10
C SER A 163 -7.61 -4.29 30.34
N GLY A 164 -6.31 -4.31 30.64
CA GLY A 164 -5.32 -3.40 30.06
C GLY A 164 -4.60 -4.02 28.86
N LEU A 165 -4.46 -3.25 27.77
CA LEU A 165 -3.77 -3.64 26.54
C LEU A 165 -2.39 -2.96 26.36
N GLY A 166 -1.93 -2.16 27.32
CA GLY A 166 -0.78 -1.27 27.23
C GLY A 166 -1.20 0.16 26.89
N SER A 167 -0.26 1.03 26.55
CA SER A 167 -0.53 2.43 26.18
C SER A 167 -0.25 2.66 24.70
N PHE A 168 -1.20 3.26 23.98
CA PHE A 168 -1.03 3.63 22.58
C PHE A 168 0.16 4.58 22.38
N TRP A 169 0.31 5.56 23.27
CA TRP A 169 1.39 6.56 23.15
C TRP A 169 2.78 5.95 23.34
N VAL A 170 2.90 4.98 24.23
CA VAL A 170 4.14 4.21 24.44
C VAL A 170 4.46 3.37 23.21
N ASP A 171 3.46 2.66 22.68
CA ASP A 171 3.62 1.82 21.49
C ASP A 171 4.00 2.64 20.29
N LEU A 172 3.28 3.74 20.00
CA LEU A 172 3.55 4.65 18.90
C LEU A 172 4.99 5.19 18.94
N THR A 173 5.38 5.76 20.09
CA THR A 173 6.74 6.32 20.27
C THR A 173 7.81 5.27 20.07
N ARG A 174 7.64 4.09 20.67
CA ARG A 174 8.61 2.99 20.60
C ARG A 174 8.76 2.46 19.17
N ILE A 175 7.67 2.31 18.44
CA ILE A 175 7.68 1.85 17.04
C ILE A 175 8.38 2.87 16.16
N VAL A 176 8.06 4.16 16.29
CA VAL A 176 8.69 5.20 15.49
C VAL A 176 10.19 5.27 15.78
N VAL A 177 10.58 5.37 17.07
CA VAL A 177 11.97 5.64 17.46
C VAL A 177 12.87 4.42 17.26
N HIS A 178 12.42 3.23 17.63
CA HIS A 178 13.29 2.04 17.66
C HIS A 178 13.15 1.13 16.44
N ILE A 179 12.07 1.23 15.64
CA ILE A 179 11.86 0.37 14.48
C ILE A 179 11.92 1.19 13.20
N LEU A 180 11.00 2.14 13.01
CA LEU A 180 10.86 2.83 11.73
C LEU A 180 12.03 3.78 11.43
N LEU A 181 12.41 4.65 12.36
CA LEU A 181 13.49 5.62 12.11
C LEU A 181 14.83 4.97 11.77
N PRO A 182 15.37 4.00 12.54
CA PRO A 182 16.66 3.41 12.22
C PRO A 182 16.62 2.60 10.93
N LEU A 183 15.54 1.87 10.66
CA LEU A 183 15.40 1.12 9.41
C LEU A 183 15.36 2.06 8.21
N ASN A 184 14.57 3.13 8.28
CA ASN A 184 14.42 4.08 7.18
C ASN A 184 15.66 4.95 6.98
N LEU A 185 16.44 5.21 8.00
CA LEU A 185 17.75 5.85 7.83
C LEU A 185 18.67 4.98 6.97
N VAL A 186 18.72 3.68 7.22
CA VAL A 186 19.52 2.76 6.41
C VAL A 186 19.01 2.70 4.97
N ILE A 187 17.70 2.54 4.78
CA ILE A 187 17.09 2.49 3.44
C ILE A 187 17.35 3.80 2.69
N SER A 188 17.17 4.97 3.32
CA SER A 188 17.43 6.27 2.69
C SER A 188 18.88 6.41 2.23
N LEU A 189 19.84 5.98 3.05
CA LEU A 189 21.26 6.02 2.68
C LEU A 189 21.58 5.10 1.50
N LEU A 190 20.96 3.91 1.43
CA LEU A 190 21.09 3.01 0.30
C LEU A 190 20.50 3.61 -0.97
N LEU A 191 19.32 4.26 -0.87
CA LEU A 191 18.66 4.91 -1.99
C LEU A 191 19.47 6.09 -2.52
N VAL A 192 19.96 6.96 -1.63
CA VAL A 192 20.86 8.08 -2.02
C VAL A 192 22.14 7.54 -2.69
N GLY A 193 22.73 6.50 -2.12
CA GLY A 193 23.89 5.81 -2.73
C GLY A 193 23.58 5.18 -4.09
N GLY A 194 22.32 4.84 -4.34
CA GLY A 194 21.81 4.33 -5.62
C GLY A 194 21.41 5.42 -6.63
N GLY A 195 21.47 6.72 -6.24
CA GLY A 195 21.18 7.84 -7.11
C GLY A 195 19.81 8.49 -6.95
N VAL A 196 19.03 8.10 -5.93
CA VAL A 196 17.76 8.78 -5.60
C VAL A 196 18.04 10.16 -5.02
N ILE A 197 17.34 11.18 -5.48
CA ILE A 197 17.59 12.57 -5.09
C ILE A 197 17.25 12.83 -3.62
N GLN A 198 18.13 13.59 -2.95
CA GLN A 198 17.93 14.06 -1.57
C GLN A 198 18.60 15.42 -1.39
N ASN A 199 17.90 16.47 -1.66
CA ASN A 199 18.40 17.85 -1.52
C ASN A 199 17.27 18.81 -1.17
N LEU A 200 17.58 20.09 -1.03
CA LEU A 200 16.62 21.19 -0.80
C LEU A 200 16.68 22.26 -1.90
N LYS A 201 17.30 21.93 -3.03
CA LYS A 201 17.31 22.85 -4.18
C LYS A 201 15.90 22.98 -4.72
N SER A 202 15.62 24.13 -5.32
CA SER A 202 14.47 24.27 -6.22
C SER A 202 14.68 23.36 -7.44
N ALA A 203 13.65 23.16 -8.24
CA ALA A 203 13.82 22.48 -9.50
C ALA A 203 14.93 23.11 -10.37
N GLU A 204 15.58 22.29 -11.17
CA GLU A 204 16.60 22.73 -12.13
C GLU A 204 15.99 22.74 -13.54
N THR A 205 16.27 23.81 -14.28
CA THR A 205 15.91 23.89 -15.68
C THR A 205 17.10 23.41 -16.50
N VAL A 206 16.89 22.44 -17.37
CA VAL A 206 17.93 21.82 -18.22
C VAL A 206 17.55 22.05 -19.67
N SER A 207 18.50 22.48 -20.50
CA SER A 207 18.27 22.61 -21.93
C SER A 207 18.08 21.23 -22.57
N LEU A 208 17.07 21.12 -23.42
CA LEU A 208 16.86 19.93 -24.22
C LEU A 208 17.94 19.81 -25.30
N VAL A 209 18.34 18.59 -25.61
CA VAL A 209 19.29 18.31 -26.72
C VAL A 209 18.65 18.69 -28.05
N GLU A 210 17.36 18.38 -28.20
CA GLU A 210 16.54 18.77 -29.35
C GLU A 210 15.28 19.49 -28.86
N PRO A 211 14.93 20.66 -29.38
CA PRO A 211 13.68 21.33 -29.07
C PRO A 211 12.49 20.48 -29.49
N ILE A 212 11.39 20.58 -28.73
CA ILE A 212 10.12 19.92 -29.06
C ILE A 212 9.04 20.97 -29.30
N ALA A 213 8.12 20.70 -30.22
CA ALA A 213 6.93 21.51 -30.44
C ALA A 213 5.74 20.90 -29.67
N VAL A 214 4.97 21.74 -29.01
CA VAL A 214 3.82 21.33 -28.17
C VAL A 214 2.60 22.13 -28.64
N SER A 215 1.45 21.48 -28.80
CA SER A 215 0.19 22.13 -29.15
C SER A 215 -0.32 23.03 -28.03
N ALA A 216 -1.35 23.83 -28.31
CA ALA A 216 -2.02 24.65 -27.28
C ALA A 216 -2.65 23.79 -26.15
N GLU A 217 -2.99 22.54 -26.44
CA GLU A 217 -3.53 21.56 -25.50
C GLU A 217 -2.44 20.85 -24.68
N GLY A 218 -1.16 21.09 -24.99
CA GLY A 218 -0.01 20.51 -24.29
C GLY A 218 0.46 19.16 -24.85
N GLU A 219 -0.01 18.77 -26.05
CA GLU A 219 0.42 17.54 -26.72
C GLU A 219 1.68 17.79 -27.56
N ILE A 220 2.61 16.83 -27.58
CA ILE A 220 3.81 16.89 -28.41
C ILE A 220 3.37 16.69 -29.85
N LEU A 221 3.77 17.64 -30.71
CA LEU A 221 3.55 17.54 -32.14
C LEU A 221 4.63 16.65 -32.76
N GLU A 222 4.27 15.44 -33.11
CA GLU A 222 5.14 14.50 -33.82
C GLU A 222 5.39 15.02 -35.24
N ASP A 223 6.57 14.75 -35.80
CA ASP A 223 7.01 15.18 -37.13
C ASP A 223 7.04 16.71 -37.34
N ALA A 224 7.03 17.50 -36.25
CA ALA A 224 7.14 18.96 -36.35
C ALA A 224 8.55 19.40 -36.73
N VAL A 225 8.64 20.24 -37.75
CA VAL A 225 9.88 20.93 -38.12
C VAL A 225 9.92 22.28 -37.41
N ILE A 226 10.90 22.43 -36.51
CA ILE A 226 11.07 23.61 -35.69
C ILE A 226 12.17 24.50 -36.28
N ASN A 227 11.83 25.74 -36.56
CA ASN A 227 12.80 26.76 -36.93
C ASN A 227 12.98 27.73 -35.76
N LEU A 228 14.12 27.63 -35.08
CA LEU A 228 14.43 28.44 -33.90
C LEU A 228 14.70 29.92 -34.24
N ASP A 229 15.17 30.22 -35.48
CA ASP A 229 15.45 31.61 -35.88
C ASP A 229 14.18 32.43 -36.15
N THR A 230 13.15 31.75 -36.63
CA THR A 230 11.85 32.37 -36.93
C THR A 230 10.78 32.06 -35.90
N GLU A 231 11.11 31.26 -34.90
CA GLU A 231 10.16 30.73 -33.86
C GLU A 231 8.90 30.10 -34.50
N THR A 232 9.06 29.40 -35.61
CA THR A 232 7.94 28.78 -36.33
C THR A 232 7.98 27.26 -36.22
N VAL A 233 6.81 26.67 -36.07
CA VAL A 233 6.59 25.21 -36.08
C VAL A 233 5.77 24.87 -37.31
N THR A 234 6.23 23.90 -38.09
CA THR A 234 5.51 23.38 -39.25
C THR A 234 5.29 21.89 -39.12
N VAL A 235 4.05 21.43 -39.37
CA VAL A 235 3.67 20.01 -39.42
C VAL A 235 3.10 19.77 -40.81
N ASP A 236 3.58 18.76 -41.51
CA ASP A 236 3.20 18.46 -42.90
C ASP A 236 3.35 19.64 -43.89
N GLY A 237 4.24 20.59 -43.59
CA GLY A 237 4.50 21.77 -44.42
C GLY A 237 3.57 22.96 -44.13
N GLU A 238 2.63 22.86 -43.22
CA GLU A 238 1.76 23.96 -42.77
C GLU A 238 2.24 24.53 -41.42
N ILE A 239 2.18 25.86 -41.29
CA ILE A 239 2.57 26.54 -40.03
C ILE A 239 1.48 26.37 -38.98
N VAL A 240 1.85 25.81 -37.84
CA VAL A 240 0.98 25.70 -36.65
C VAL A 240 1.18 26.94 -35.80
N SER A 241 0.23 27.88 -35.87
CA SER A 241 0.35 29.20 -35.25
C SER A 241 0.29 29.18 -33.70
N ASP A 242 -0.32 28.17 -33.12
CA ASP A 242 -0.56 28.05 -31.66
C ASP A 242 0.41 27.07 -30.99
N ALA A 243 1.40 26.57 -31.74
CA ALA A 243 2.40 25.67 -31.19
C ALA A 243 3.45 26.45 -30.37
N GLN A 244 3.84 25.88 -29.23
CA GLN A 244 4.92 26.39 -28.39
C GLN A 244 6.20 25.58 -28.63
N ILE A 245 7.32 26.27 -28.76
CA ILE A 245 8.64 25.65 -28.86
C ILE A 245 9.19 25.52 -27.42
N VAL A 246 9.40 24.30 -27.00
CA VAL A 246 9.99 23.98 -25.69
C VAL A 246 11.46 23.62 -25.90
N THR A 247 12.34 24.42 -25.34
CA THR A 247 13.82 24.27 -25.40
C THR A 247 14.42 23.83 -24.09
N GLU A 248 13.64 23.86 -23.01
CA GLU A 248 14.09 23.58 -21.66
C GLU A 248 13.15 22.59 -20.97
N GLN A 249 13.71 21.71 -20.16
CA GLN A 249 12.97 20.78 -19.32
C GLN A 249 13.10 21.15 -17.85
N PHE A 250 11.99 21.18 -17.15
CA PHE A 250 11.93 21.32 -15.70
C PHE A 250 12.19 19.98 -15.01
N VAL A 251 13.29 19.90 -14.27
CA VAL A 251 13.67 18.70 -13.50
C VAL A 251 13.36 18.93 -12.02
N PRO A 252 12.36 18.26 -11.45
CA PRO A 252 12.02 18.42 -10.04
C PRO A 252 13.16 17.92 -9.15
N MET A 253 13.42 18.65 -8.06
CA MET A 253 14.40 18.32 -7.03
C MET A 253 13.71 18.15 -5.68
N GLY A 254 14.45 17.93 -4.61
CA GLY A 254 13.95 17.95 -3.25
C GLY A 254 14.32 16.74 -2.40
N PRO A 255 13.73 16.59 -1.20
CA PRO A 255 14.06 15.54 -0.24
C PRO A 255 13.31 14.23 -0.51
N ALA A 256 13.48 13.63 -1.71
CA ALA A 256 12.72 12.47 -2.14
C ALA A 256 13.13 11.17 -1.44
N ALA A 257 14.44 10.85 -1.35
CA ALA A 257 14.90 9.55 -0.84
C ALA A 257 14.40 9.22 0.57
N SER A 258 14.32 10.20 1.46
CA SER A 258 13.81 10.00 2.83
C SER A 258 12.31 9.69 2.86
N GLN A 259 11.52 10.29 1.96
CA GLN A 259 10.11 9.94 1.81
C GLN A 259 9.94 8.57 1.15
N VAL A 260 10.71 8.27 0.10
CA VAL A 260 10.70 6.98 -0.59
C VAL A 260 11.01 5.83 0.36
N ALA A 261 11.99 5.98 1.26
CA ALA A 261 12.31 4.97 2.24
C ALA A 261 11.11 4.60 3.11
N ILE A 262 10.45 5.59 3.73
CA ILE A 262 9.31 5.30 4.62
C ILE A 262 8.06 4.91 3.84
N LYS A 263 7.80 5.48 2.65
CA LYS A 263 6.63 5.09 1.86
C LYS A 263 6.64 3.61 1.51
N GLN A 264 7.83 3.01 1.31
CA GLN A 264 7.96 1.59 1.02
C GLN A 264 7.90 0.76 2.30
N SER A 265 8.77 1.01 3.27
CA SER A 265 8.86 0.21 4.50
C SER A 265 7.65 0.34 5.42
N GLY A 266 6.98 1.49 5.40
CA GLY A 266 5.73 1.75 6.14
C GLY A 266 4.49 1.25 5.40
N THR A 267 4.63 0.64 4.20
CA THR A 267 3.52 0.27 3.32
C THR A 267 2.54 1.42 3.07
N ASN A 268 3.09 2.61 2.82
CA ASN A 268 2.32 3.83 2.58
C ASN A 268 2.03 4.03 1.10
N GLY A 269 3.10 4.02 0.27
CA GLY A 269 3.04 4.01 -1.17
C GLY A 269 2.93 5.35 -1.87
N GLY A 270 2.57 6.44 -1.18
CA GLY A 270 2.51 7.76 -1.79
C GLY A 270 3.86 8.23 -2.31
N GLY A 271 3.93 8.60 -3.59
CA GLY A 271 5.15 9.01 -4.25
C GLY A 271 5.52 10.47 -3.99
N TYR A 272 6.83 10.77 -4.02
CA TYR A 272 7.32 12.14 -4.13
C TYR A 272 6.99 12.71 -5.51
N MET A 273 7.24 11.90 -6.55
CA MET A 273 6.84 12.15 -7.93
C MET A 273 5.47 11.53 -8.23
N GLY A 274 4.70 12.12 -9.15
CA GLY A 274 3.34 11.67 -9.48
C GLY A 274 3.26 10.23 -9.97
N VAL A 275 4.24 9.79 -10.77
CA VAL A 275 4.32 8.41 -11.28
C VAL A 275 5.04 7.45 -10.32
N ASN A 276 5.29 7.86 -9.09
CA ASN A 276 5.92 7.05 -8.06
C ASN A 276 7.28 6.47 -8.47
N SER A 277 7.54 5.22 -8.11
CA SER A 277 8.82 4.53 -8.38
C SER A 277 8.99 4.07 -9.84
N ALA A 278 8.09 4.47 -10.76
CA ALA A 278 8.35 4.49 -12.19
C ALA A 278 9.22 5.69 -12.59
N HIS A 279 9.24 6.76 -11.80
CA HIS A 279 10.04 7.96 -12.09
C HIS A 279 11.54 7.68 -11.88
N PRO A 280 12.41 8.06 -12.86
CA PRO A 280 13.86 7.80 -12.76
C PRO A 280 14.54 8.44 -11.55
N LEU A 281 14.04 9.57 -11.05
CA LEU A 281 14.61 10.25 -9.87
C LEU A 281 14.20 9.63 -8.53
N GLU A 282 13.13 8.82 -8.49
CA GLU A 282 12.77 8.02 -7.32
C GLU A 282 13.39 6.62 -7.34
N ASN A 283 13.50 6.00 -8.53
CA ASN A 283 13.95 4.63 -8.70
C ASN A 283 14.81 4.49 -9.96
N PRO A 284 16.05 4.99 -9.94
CA PRO A 284 16.87 5.14 -11.14
C PRO A 284 17.37 3.83 -11.76
N ASN A 285 17.50 2.74 -10.99
CA ASN A 285 18.17 1.53 -11.46
C ASN A 285 17.71 0.25 -10.75
N ALA A 286 18.21 -0.90 -11.20
CA ALA A 286 17.86 -2.21 -10.65
C ALA A 286 18.22 -2.38 -9.16
N PHE A 287 19.26 -1.70 -8.64
CA PHE A 287 19.62 -1.75 -7.24
C PHE A 287 18.58 -1.03 -6.37
N THR A 288 18.19 0.18 -6.74
CA THR A 288 17.14 0.93 -6.02
C THR A 288 15.81 0.22 -6.11
N ASN A 289 15.47 -0.35 -7.28
CA ASN A 289 14.26 -1.17 -7.46
C ASN A 289 14.23 -2.39 -6.51
N LEU A 290 15.35 -3.08 -6.33
CA LEU A 290 15.44 -4.19 -5.38
C LEU A 290 15.22 -3.72 -3.94
N ILE A 291 15.89 -2.63 -3.51
CA ILE A 291 15.79 -2.11 -2.14
C ILE A 291 14.35 -1.68 -1.84
N GLU A 292 13.73 -0.91 -2.72
CA GLU A 292 12.37 -0.45 -2.54
C GLU A 292 11.37 -1.61 -2.51
N MET A 293 11.44 -2.51 -3.48
CA MET A 293 10.54 -3.64 -3.60
C MET A 293 10.61 -4.58 -2.37
N ILE A 294 11.83 -4.90 -1.89
CA ILE A 294 11.95 -5.71 -0.67
C ILE A 294 11.40 -4.96 0.54
N SER A 295 11.61 -3.64 0.61
CA SER A 295 11.13 -2.81 1.73
C SER A 295 9.60 -2.83 1.86
N ILE A 296 8.85 -2.98 0.75
CA ILE A 296 7.38 -3.06 0.75
C ILE A 296 6.86 -4.18 1.68
N LEU A 297 7.40 -5.40 1.56
CA LEU A 297 6.91 -6.54 2.32
C LEU A 297 7.73 -6.87 3.57
N LEU A 298 8.85 -6.18 3.80
CA LEU A 298 9.82 -6.56 4.83
C LEU A 298 9.22 -6.55 6.25
N ILE A 299 8.59 -5.45 6.65
CA ILE A 299 7.96 -5.35 7.97
C ILE A 299 6.71 -6.23 8.07
N PRO A 300 5.75 -6.24 7.11
CA PRO A 300 4.61 -7.17 7.14
C PRO A 300 5.00 -8.63 7.31
N ALA A 301 5.99 -9.10 6.55
CA ALA A 301 6.51 -10.47 6.67
C ALA A 301 7.18 -10.72 8.05
N ALA A 302 8.00 -9.77 8.53
CA ALA A 302 8.66 -9.84 9.82
C ALA A 302 7.66 -9.92 10.98
N LEU A 303 6.52 -9.22 10.89
CA LEU A 303 5.49 -9.23 11.92
C LEU A 303 4.85 -10.62 12.13
N CYS A 304 4.81 -11.49 11.12
CA CYS A 304 4.36 -12.87 11.28
C CYS A 304 5.30 -13.66 12.22
N PHE A 305 6.62 -13.48 12.06
CA PHE A 305 7.61 -14.11 12.95
C PHE A 305 7.62 -13.46 14.33
N THR A 306 7.41 -12.14 14.40
CA THR A 306 7.20 -11.40 15.65
C THR A 306 6.01 -11.95 16.43
N PHE A 307 4.86 -12.14 15.78
CA PHE A 307 3.66 -12.71 16.36
C PHE A 307 3.92 -14.09 16.95
N GLY A 308 4.49 -15.01 16.16
CA GLY A 308 4.81 -16.36 16.62
C GLY A 308 5.73 -16.38 17.85
N SER A 309 6.72 -15.49 17.87
CA SER A 309 7.65 -15.35 18.99
C SER A 309 6.98 -14.74 20.22
N ALA A 310 6.13 -13.72 20.05
CA ALA A 310 5.42 -13.04 21.13
C ALA A 310 4.41 -13.95 21.84
N VAL A 311 3.66 -14.77 21.08
CA VAL A 311 2.72 -15.75 21.64
C VAL A 311 3.41 -17.03 22.15
N LYS A 312 4.74 -17.11 22.08
CA LYS A 312 5.56 -18.27 22.45
C LYS A 312 5.22 -19.54 21.66
N ASN A 313 4.76 -19.38 20.43
CA ASN A 313 4.45 -20.47 19.49
C ASN A 313 4.94 -20.10 18.08
N LYS A 314 6.23 -20.35 17.82
CA LYS A 314 6.84 -20.04 16.52
C LYS A 314 6.13 -20.72 15.34
N LYS A 315 5.60 -21.95 15.55
CA LYS A 315 4.85 -22.68 14.51
C LYS A 315 3.58 -21.95 14.10
N GLN A 316 2.92 -21.23 15.03
CA GLN A 316 1.76 -20.41 14.72
C GLN A 316 2.10 -19.23 13.81
N GLY A 317 3.20 -18.54 14.08
CA GLY A 317 3.69 -17.46 13.21
C GLY A 317 4.04 -17.97 11.81
N VAL A 318 4.72 -19.12 11.72
CA VAL A 318 5.04 -19.75 10.44
C VAL A 318 3.77 -20.19 9.69
N ALA A 319 2.76 -20.75 10.36
CA ALA A 319 1.51 -21.14 9.70
C ALA A 319 0.78 -19.93 9.07
N ILE A 320 0.70 -18.80 9.77
CA ILE A 320 0.13 -17.56 9.24
C ILE A 320 0.98 -17.03 8.08
N PHE A 321 2.30 -16.96 8.25
CA PHE A 321 3.23 -16.57 7.19
C PHE A 321 3.04 -17.42 5.93
N MET A 322 2.97 -18.74 6.07
CA MET A 322 2.81 -19.65 4.94
C MET A 322 1.47 -19.48 4.21
N ALA A 323 0.39 -19.16 4.92
CA ALA A 323 -0.89 -18.85 4.28
C ALA A 323 -0.77 -17.60 3.39
N MET A 324 -0.19 -16.53 3.91
CA MET A 324 0.04 -15.30 3.16
C MET A 324 1.03 -15.51 2.00
N PHE A 325 2.13 -16.20 2.26
CA PHE A 325 3.20 -16.42 1.28
C PHE A 325 2.74 -17.26 0.09
N LEU A 326 1.95 -18.32 0.33
CA LEU A 326 1.40 -19.14 -0.75
C LEU A 326 0.43 -18.35 -1.63
N CYS A 327 -0.44 -17.50 -1.03
CA CYS A 327 -1.30 -16.61 -1.79
C CYS A 327 -0.48 -15.64 -2.66
N LEU A 328 0.58 -15.03 -2.10
CA LEU A 328 1.47 -14.13 -2.82
C LEU A 328 2.16 -14.82 -4.00
N VAL A 329 2.70 -16.03 -3.78
CA VAL A 329 3.41 -16.79 -4.85
C VAL A 329 2.46 -17.15 -5.99
N VAL A 330 1.23 -17.57 -5.67
CA VAL A 330 0.22 -17.84 -6.70
C VAL A 330 -0.16 -16.59 -7.46
N ALA A 331 -0.42 -15.49 -6.77
CA ALA A 331 -0.75 -14.20 -7.40
C ALA A 331 0.39 -13.69 -8.30
N LEU A 332 1.63 -13.71 -7.81
CA LEU A 332 2.81 -13.37 -8.60
C LEU A 332 2.94 -14.26 -9.85
N GLY A 333 2.73 -15.56 -9.70
CA GLY A 333 2.75 -16.51 -10.82
C GLY A 333 1.69 -16.19 -11.87
N CYS A 334 0.46 -15.87 -11.45
CA CYS A 334 -0.61 -15.47 -12.37
C CYS A 334 -0.26 -14.18 -13.12
N ILE A 335 0.16 -13.11 -12.43
CA ILE A 335 0.58 -11.86 -13.08
C ILE A 335 1.74 -12.10 -14.04
N ALA A 336 2.78 -12.81 -13.60
CA ALA A 336 3.96 -13.06 -14.41
C ALA A 336 3.63 -13.85 -15.71
N VAL A 337 2.76 -14.84 -15.62
CA VAL A 337 2.36 -15.66 -16.78
C VAL A 337 1.52 -14.84 -17.76
N THR A 338 0.55 -14.07 -17.27
CA THR A 338 -0.33 -13.26 -18.13
C THR A 338 0.41 -12.13 -18.80
N GLU A 339 1.28 -11.43 -18.08
CA GLU A 339 2.09 -10.35 -18.65
C GLU A 339 3.16 -10.87 -19.63
N GLN A 340 3.73 -12.06 -19.38
CA GLN A 340 4.67 -12.67 -20.31
C GLN A 340 3.97 -13.24 -21.56
N ALA A 341 2.69 -13.63 -21.46
CA ALA A 341 1.91 -14.08 -22.62
C ALA A 341 1.57 -12.92 -23.58
N GLY A 342 1.45 -11.69 -23.04
CA GLY A 342 1.04 -10.52 -23.82
C GLY A 342 -0.43 -10.53 -24.22
N THR A 343 -0.79 -9.64 -25.15
CA THR A 343 -2.15 -9.52 -25.67
C THR A 343 -2.35 -10.32 -26.95
N SER A 344 -3.38 -11.15 -27.01
CA SER A 344 -3.70 -11.99 -28.16
C SER A 344 -4.01 -11.16 -29.44
N GLN A 345 -4.56 -9.97 -29.28
CA GLN A 345 -4.94 -9.07 -30.37
C GLN A 345 -3.74 -8.64 -31.23
N LEU A 346 -2.59 -8.33 -30.62
CA LEU A 346 -1.38 -7.98 -31.34
C LEU A 346 -0.80 -9.18 -32.11
N ALA A 347 -0.98 -10.39 -31.60
CA ALA A 347 -0.49 -11.62 -32.23
C ALA A 347 -1.38 -12.11 -33.39
N GLN A 348 -2.70 -11.89 -33.32
CA GLN A 348 -3.68 -12.43 -34.28
C GLN A 348 -3.49 -11.91 -35.71
N ASN A 349 -3.08 -10.67 -35.88
CA ASN A 349 -2.94 -10.06 -37.20
C ASN A 349 -1.59 -10.31 -37.89
N GLY A 350 -0.65 -11.01 -37.24
CA GLY A 350 0.68 -11.30 -37.77
C GLY A 350 1.53 -10.06 -38.14
N ALA A 351 1.02 -8.86 -37.83
CA ALA A 351 1.70 -7.60 -38.10
C ALA A 351 2.82 -7.30 -37.08
N VAL A 352 2.75 -7.87 -35.90
CA VAL A 352 3.71 -7.67 -34.82
C VAL A 352 4.39 -8.99 -34.49
N ASN A 353 5.72 -9.01 -34.56
CA ASN A 353 6.48 -10.16 -34.09
C ASN A 353 6.66 -10.06 -32.57
N MET A 354 5.88 -10.84 -31.83
CA MET A 354 5.83 -10.82 -30.36
C MET A 354 7.09 -11.36 -29.68
N SER A 355 7.91 -12.14 -30.39
CA SER A 355 9.17 -12.66 -29.86
C SER A 355 10.23 -12.75 -30.96
N MET A 356 11.42 -12.27 -30.66
CA MET A 356 12.62 -12.40 -31.48
C MET A 356 13.74 -13.08 -30.67
N ALA A 357 14.84 -13.45 -31.36
CA ALA A 357 15.97 -14.12 -30.72
C ALA A 357 16.54 -13.38 -29.50
N GLU A 358 16.44 -12.05 -29.47
CA GLU A 358 16.95 -11.19 -28.40
C GLU A 358 15.82 -10.55 -27.55
N GLN A 359 14.56 -10.78 -27.89
CA GLN A 359 13.39 -10.24 -27.15
C GLN A 359 12.43 -11.39 -26.82
N ALA A 360 12.14 -11.55 -25.54
CA ALA A 360 11.28 -12.62 -25.05
C ALA A 360 9.77 -12.38 -25.33
N GLY A 361 9.39 -11.25 -25.92
CA GLY A 361 7.99 -10.85 -26.10
C GLY A 361 7.32 -10.47 -24.77
N GLY A 362 5.99 -10.53 -24.75
CA GLY A 362 5.18 -10.19 -23.60
C GLY A 362 4.65 -8.76 -23.63
N ASN A 363 3.90 -8.39 -22.60
CA ASN A 363 3.30 -7.07 -22.46
C ASN A 363 4.27 -6.09 -21.79
N MET A 364 4.87 -5.21 -22.59
CA MET A 364 5.75 -4.12 -22.12
C MET A 364 5.04 -2.77 -22.01
N GLU A 365 3.77 -2.69 -22.41
CA GLU A 365 2.99 -1.46 -22.27
C GLU A 365 2.98 -0.99 -20.82
N GLY A 366 3.19 0.29 -20.59
CA GLY A 366 3.23 0.90 -19.27
C GLY A 366 4.33 0.37 -18.33
N LYS A 367 5.32 -0.38 -18.84
CA LYS A 367 6.43 -0.94 -18.07
C LYS A 367 7.75 -0.31 -18.49
N GLU A 368 8.57 0.01 -17.49
CA GLU A 368 9.89 0.58 -17.69
C GLU A 368 10.87 -0.48 -18.21
N THR A 369 11.56 -0.16 -19.31
CA THR A 369 12.56 -1.06 -19.93
C THR A 369 13.68 -1.44 -18.96
N ARG A 370 14.06 -0.54 -18.04
CA ARG A 370 15.11 -0.78 -17.02
C ARG A 370 14.73 -1.86 -16.01
N PHE A 371 13.44 -2.20 -15.85
CA PHE A 371 12.93 -3.20 -14.92
C PHE A 371 12.39 -4.45 -15.61
N GLY A 372 11.82 -4.28 -16.80
CA GLY A 372 11.22 -5.34 -17.60
C GLY A 372 9.98 -5.97 -16.93
N ILE A 373 9.43 -6.99 -17.57
CA ILE A 373 8.21 -7.68 -17.10
C ILE A 373 8.40 -8.31 -15.73
N ALA A 374 9.56 -8.93 -15.46
CA ALA A 374 9.80 -9.62 -14.20
C ALA A 374 9.84 -8.66 -13.00
N GLY A 375 10.53 -7.52 -13.13
CA GLY A 375 10.56 -6.49 -12.09
C GLY A 375 9.20 -5.84 -11.87
N SER A 376 8.48 -5.53 -12.94
CA SER A 376 7.15 -4.92 -12.88
C SER A 376 6.10 -5.86 -12.28
N SER A 377 6.03 -7.11 -12.73
CA SER A 377 5.09 -8.11 -12.18
C SER A 377 5.33 -8.40 -10.70
N THR A 378 6.61 -8.46 -10.27
CA THR A 378 6.93 -8.65 -8.84
C THR A 378 6.50 -7.46 -8.03
N TRP A 379 6.78 -6.25 -8.51
CA TRP A 379 6.36 -5.02 -7.83
C TRP A 379 4.84 -4.94 -7.72
N ALA A 380 4.11 -5.17 -8.81
CA ALA A 380 2.65 -5.16 -8.82
C ALA A 380 2.05 -6.16 -7.82
N ALA A 381 2.59 -7.40 -7.77
CA ALA A 381 2.17 -8.38 -6.77
C ALA A 381 2.47 -7.91 -5.34
N PHE A 382 3.65 -7.36 -5.08
CA PHE A 382 4.07 -6.92 -3.73
C PHE A 382 3.28 -5.72 -3.25
N THR A 383 3.09 -4.71 -4.10
CA THR A 383 2.41 -3.46 -3.73
C THR A 383 0.92 -3.70 -3.47
N THR A 384 0.25 -4.52 -4.27
CA THR A 384 -1.18 -4.82 -4.10
C THR A 384 -1.45 -5.84 -3.00
N ALA A 385 -0.50 -6.73 -2.70
CA ALA A 385 -0.56 -7.60 -1.53
C ALA A 385 -0.33 -6.85 -0.23
N ALA A 386 0.52 -5.82 -0.23
CA ALA A 386 0.98 -5.09 0.95
C ALA A 386 0.12 -3.89 1.32
N SER A 387 -0.90 -3.53 0.55
CA SER A 387 -1.56 -2.22 0.74
C SER A 387 -0.57 -1.05 0.68
N ASN A 388 0.39 -1.09 -0.26
CA ASN A 388 1.44 -0.09 -0.34
C ASN A 388 1.08 1.06 -1.30
N GLY A 389 0.68 0.76 -2.53
CA GLY A 389 0.27 1.76 -3.53
C GLY A 389 1.39 2.33 -4.41
N ALA A 390 2.67 2.26 -4.00
CA ALA A 390 3.77 2.63 -4.90
C ALA A 390 3.83 1.69 -6.10
N VAL A 391 4.09 2.23 -7.29
CA VAL A 391 4.18 1.47 -8.53
C VAL A 391 5.49 1.76 -9.25
N ASN A 392 6.01 0.78 -9.99
CA ASN A 392 7.12 0.96 -10.92
C ASN A 392 6.70 0.74 -12.37
N SER A 393 5.42 0.58 -12.60
CA SER A 393 4.78 0.36 -13.90
C SER A 393 3.32 0.81 -13.84
N MET A 394 2.72 1.11 -14.97
CA MET A 394 1.33 1.54 -15.07
C MET A 394 0.40 0.33 -14.99
N HIS A 395 -0.35 0.18 -13.89
CA HIS A 395 -1.22 -0.99 -13.69
C HIS A 395 -2.41 -1.04 -14.66
N ASP A 396 -2.83 0.11 -15.17
CA ASP A 396 -3.89 0.21 -16.18
C ASP A 396 -3.54 -0.53 -17.48
N SER A 397 -2.26 -0.52 -17.85
CA SER A 397 -1.73 -1.19 -19.05
C SER A 397 -1.42 -2.69 -18.85
N TYR A 398 -1.79 -3.28 -17.71
CA TYR A 398 -1.66 -4.72 -17.51
C TYR A 398 -2.72 -5.47 -18.33
N THR A 399 -2.40 -6.69 -18.73
CA THR A 399 -3.40 -7.57 -19.36
C THR A 399 -4.63 -7.70 -18.46
N PRO A 400 -5.84 -7.95 -19.01
CA PRO A 400 -7.06 -8.01 -18.22
C PRO A 400 -6.98 -8.95 -17.02
N LEU A 401 -6.34 -10.11 -17.18
CA LEU A 401 -6.13 -11.06 -16.07
C LEU A 401 -5.04 -10.61 -15.11
N GLY A 402 -3.97 -9.97 -15.58
CA GLY A 402 -2.93 -9.38 -14.73
C GLY A 402 -3.49 -8.27 -13.84
N GLY A 403 -4.26 -7.35 -14.43
CA GLY A 403 -4.99 -6.31 -13.71
C GLY A 403 -6.05 -6.85 -12.75
N MET A 404 -6.74 -7.94 -13.11
CA MET A 404 -7.67 -8.62 -12.21
C MET A 404 -6.99 -9.15 -10.95
N VAL A 405 -5.80 -9.74 -11.06
CA VAL A 405 -5.08 -10.29 -9.90
C VAL A 405 -4.63 -9.18 -8.95
N THR A 406 -4.13 -8.05 -9.48
CA THR A 406 -3.76 -6.89 -8.65
C THR A 406 -4.98 -6.34 -7.90
N MET A 407 -6.11 -6.22 -8.57
CA MET A 407 -7.38 -5.80 -7.99
C MET A 407 -7.88 -6.79 -6.91
N LEU A 408 -7.84 -8.09 -7.19
CA LEU A 408 -8.25 -9.13 -6.25
C LEU A 408 -7.43 -9.11 -4.97
N LEU A 409 -6.10 -8.93 -5.04
CA LEU A 409 -5.24 -8.86 -3.86
C LEU A 409 -5.69 -7.74 -2.90
N MET A 410 -6.06 -6.57 -3.41
CA MET A 410 -6.61 -5.47 -2.60
C MET A 410 -8.01 -5.80 -2.06
N GLN A 411 -8.87 -6.42 -2.87
CA GLN A 411 -10.24 -6.81 -2.53
C GLN A 411 -10.32 -7.90 -1.45
N LEU A 412 -9.27 -8.73 -1.29
CA LEU A 412 -9.19 -9.70 -0.18
C LEU A 412 -9.08 -9.02 1.20
N GLY A 413 -8.98 -7.70 1.28
CA GLY A 413 -9.00 -6.94 2.52
C GLY A 413 -7.66 -6.86 3.22
N GLU A 414 -6.59 -6.66 2.47
CA GLU A 414 -5.22 -6.48 2.99
C GLU A 414 -4.69 -7.67 3.81
N VAL A 415 -5.06 -8.89 3.47
CA VAL A 415 -4.66 -10.06 4.29
C VAL A 415 -3.52 -10.89 3.70
N VAL A 416 -3.08 -10.59 2.47
CA VAL A 416 -1.89 -11.21 1.88
C VAL A 416 -0.68 -10.32 2.22
N PHE A 417 -0.12 -10.48 3.41
CA PHE A 417 0.80 -9.58 4.10
C PHE A 417 0.17 -8.26 4.53
N GLY A 418 -0.50 -7.56 3.63
CA GLY A 418 -1.19 -6.31 3.88
C GLY A 418 -0.29 -5.17 4.34
N GLY A 419 -0.87 -4.09 4.82
CA GLY A 419 -0.13 -2.99 5.41
C GLY A 419 0.51 -3.36 6.74
N VAL A 420 1.51 -2.58 7.17
CA VAL A 420 2.25 -2.84 8.41
C VAL A 420 1.33 -2.90 9.63
N GLY A 421 1.17 -4.08 10.18
CA GLY A 421 0.27 -4.38 11.28
C GLY A 421 -1.14 -4.73 10.83
N CYS A 422 -1.78 -3.95 9.94
CA CYS A 422 -3.15 -4.18 9.53
C CYS A 422 -3.34 -5.51 8.77
N GLY A 423 -2.47 -5.86 7.89
CA GLY A 423 -2.54 -7.15 7.21
C GLY A 423 -2.54 -8.33 8.17
N LEU A 424 -1.69 -8.30 9.18
CA LEU A 424 -1.62 -9.38 10.14
C LEU A 424 -2.84 -9.40 11.09
N TYR A 425 -3.32 -8.25 11.59
CA TYR A 425 -4.53 -8.30 12.42
C TYR A 425 -5.78 -8.66 11.60
N GLY A 426 -5.86 -8.29 10.32
CA GLY A 426 -6.88 -8.74 9.38
C GLY A 426 -6.84 -10.25 9.18
N MET A 427 -5.66 -10.80 8.86
CA MET A 427 -5.47 -12.25 8.74
C MET A 427 -5.80 -13.00 10.06
N LEU A 428 -5.52 -12.42 11.22
CA LEU A 428 -5.91 -13.01 12.50
C LEU A 428 -7.43 -12.99 12.71
N ALA A 429 -8.15 -11.98 12.19
CA ALA A 429 -9.61 -11.99 12.18
C ALA A 429 -10.16 -13.12 11.29
N PHE A 430 -9.58 -13.35 10.11
CA PHE A 430 -9.89 -14.52 9.27
C PHE A 430 -9.51 -15.84 9.94
N ALA A 431 -8.41 -15.90 10.68
CA ALA A 431 -8.02 -17.09 11.43
C ALA A 431 -9.05 -17.42 12.54
N ILE A 432 -9.55 -16.40 13.26
CA ILE A 432 -10.62 -16.55 14.24
C ILE A 432 -11.90 -17.08 13.56
N LEU A 433 -12.28 -16.51 12.42
CA LEU A 433 -13.43 -16.95 11.63
C LEU A 433 -13.27 -18.40 11.14
N THR A 434 -12.09 -18.74 10.61
CA THR A 434 -11.76 -20.10 10.15
C THR A 434 -11.90 -21.12 11.28
N VAL A 435 -11.32 -20.85 12.43
CA VAL A 435 -11.40 -21.73 13.61
C VAL A 435 -12.84 -21.88 14.09
N PHE A 436 -13.63 -20.81 14.03
CA PHE A 436 -15.02 -20.84 14.45
C PHE A 436 -15.86 -21.71 13.50
N ILE A 437 -15.76 -21.47 12.19
CA ILE A 437 -16.50 -22.26 11.17
C ILE A 437 -16.11 -23.73 11.26
N ALA A 438 -14.82 -24.04 11.24
CA ALA A 438 -14.32 -25.40 11.30
C ALA A 438 -14.69 -26.10 12.63
N GLY A 439 -14.63 -25.37 13.75
CA GLY A 439 -15.00 -25.89 15.06
C GLY A 439 -16.49 -26.26 15.12
N LEU A 440 -17.38 -25.41 14.65
CA LEU A 440 -18.81 -25.68 14.61
C LEU A 440 -19.16 -26.85 13.70
N MET A 441 -18.55 -26.96 12.52
CA MET A 441 -18.80 -28.05 11.56
C MET A 441 -18.43 -29.42 12.14
N VAL A 442 -17.42 -29.49 13.02
CA VAL A 442 -16.93 -30.74 13.61
C VAL A 442 -17.54 -30.95 15.02
N GLY A 443 -18.41 -30.06 15.50
CA GLY A 443 -19.03 -30.14 16.82
C GLY A 443 -18.04 -29.89 17.97
N ARG A 444 -17.00 -29.09 17.75
CA ARG A 444 -15.96 -28.75 18.73
C ARG A 444 -16.07 -27.31 19.19
N THR A 445 -15.64 -27.01 20.42
CA THR A 445 -15.58 -25.63 20.92
C THR A 445 -14.51 -24.84 20.16
N PRO A 446 -14.86 -23.74 19.49
CA PRO A 446 -13.88 -22.91 18.79
C PRO A 446 -12.87 -22.27 19.74
N GLU A 447 -11.59 -22.55 19.54
CA GLU A 447 -10.48 -22.04 20.35
C GLU A 447 -9.34 -21.56 19.46
N PHE A 448 -8.78 -20.40 19.76
CA PHE A 448 -7.58 -19.91 19.10
C PHE A 448 -6.54 -19.46 20.15
N LEU A 449 -5.32 -20.01 20.08
CA LEU A 449 -4.24 -19.74 21.04
C LEU A 449 -4.64 -19.95 22.53
N GLY A 450 -5.49 -20.95 22.77
CA GLY A 450 -6.00 -21.26 24.11
C GLY A 450 -7.03 -20.25 24.63
N LYS A 451 -7.62 -19.46 23.78
CA LYS A 451 -8.75 -18.57 24.08
C LYS A 451 -10.00 -19.08 23.40
N LYS A 452 -11.10 -19.20 24.16
CA LYS A 452 -12.42 -19.55 23.62
C LYS A 452 -12.94 -18.39 22.76
N ILE A 453 -13.36 -18.72 21.55
CA ILE A 453 -13.99 -17.77 20.63
C ILE A 453 -15.50 -17.84 20.82
N GLU A 454 -16.11 -16.72 21.15
CA GLU A 454 -17.53 -16.57 21.48
C GLU A 454 -18.22 -15.61 20.49
N PRO A 455 -19.54 -15.44 20.52
CA PRO A 455 -20.28 -14.60 19.57
C PRO A 455 -19.77 -13.15 19.51
N TYR A 456 -19.21 -12.61 20.58
CA TYR A 456 -18.68 -11.25 20.61
C TYR A 456 -17.46 -11.10 19.69
N GLU A 457 -16.47 -11.99 19.81
CA GLU A 457 -15.29 -11.98 18.92
C GLU A 457 -15.69 -12.27 17.49
N MET A 458 -16.64 -13.16 17.27
CA MET A 458 -17.16 -13.47 15.94
C MET A 458 -17.81 -12.27 15.28
N LYS A 459 -18.68 -11.54 15.99
CA LYS A 459 -19.30 -10.32 15.45
C LYS A 459 -18.25 -9.33 14.97
N TRP A 460 -17.23 -9.07 15.78
CA TRP A 460 -16.19 -8.11 15.40
C TRP A 460 -15.27 -8.65 14.31
N SER A 461 -14.93 -9.95 14.29
CA SER A 461 -14.14 -10.55 13.21
C SER A 461 -14.88 -10.46 11.88
N VAL A 462 -16.18 -10.74 11.84
CA VAL A 462 -17.00 -10.58 10.63
C VAL A 462 -17.02 -9.12 10.15
N LEU A 463 -17.20 -8.16 11.07
CA LEU A 463 -17.17 -6.73 10.71
C LEU A 463 -15.81 -6.30 10.17
N VAL A 464 -14.71 -6.79 10.75
CA VAL A 464 -13.35 -6.54 10.24
C VAL A 464 -13.18 -7.09 8.83
N CYS A 465 -13.64 -8.32 8.56
CA CYS A 465 -13.52 -8.96 7.25
C CYS A 465 -14.44 -8.30 6.18
N LEU A 466 -15.60 -7.76 6.59
CA LEU A 466 -16.57 -7.17 5.65
C LEU A 466 -16.39 -5.66 5.44
N ALA A 467 -15.55 -4.98 6.23
CA ALA A 467 -15.36 -3.54 6.11
C ALA A 467 -14.90 -3.12 4.70
N THR A 468 -13.87 -3.78 4.18
CA THR A 468 -13.34 -3.54 2.83
C THR A 468 -14.36 -3.85 1.73
N PRO A 469 -14.99 -5.04 1.67
CA PRO A 469 -16.05 -5.31 0.70
C PRO A 469 -17.19 -4.30 0.69
N ILE A 470 -17.68 -3.90 1.87
CA ILE A 470 -18.75 -2.89 1.99
C ILE A 470 -18.28 -1.56 1.42
N ALA A 471 -17.09 -1.09 1.80
CA ALA A 471 -16.54 0.18 1.34
C ALA A 471 -16.40 0.21 -0.19
N ILE A 472 -15.84 -0.84 -0.77
CA ILE A 472 -15.58 -0.95 -2.22
C ILE A 472 -16.89 -1.02 -2.99
N LEU A 473 -17.77 -1.96 -2.66
CA LEU A 473 -18.97 -2.23 -3.44
C LEU A 473 -20.01 -1.11 -3.33
N VAL A 474 -20.18 -0.52 -2.14
CA VAL A 474 -21.06 0.62 -1.97
C VAL A 474 -20.49 1.85 -2.67
N GLY A 475 -19.18 2.10 -2.51
CA GLY A 475 -18.52 3.24 -3.15
C GLY A 475 -18.54 3.16 -4.68
N SER A 476 -18.12 2.03 -5.26
CA SER A 476 -18.13 1.85 -6.72
C SER A 476 -19.57 1.81 -7.29
N GLY A 477 -20.53 1.19 -6.57
CA GLY A 477 -21.93 1.18 -6.99
C GLY A 477 -22.56 2.58 -7.01
N LEU A 478 -22.22 3.45 -6.05
CA LEU A 478 -22.65 4.85 -6.06
C LEU A 478 -21.96 5.62 -7.19
N ALA A 479 -20.67 5.41 -7.41
CA ALA A 479 -19.92 6.07 -8.47
C ALA A 479 -20.44 5.72 -9.87
N ALA A 480 -20.85 4.48 -10.10
CA ALA A 480 -21.36 4.01 -11.38
C ALA A 480 -22.66 4.71 -11.86
N VAL A 481 -23.38 5.37 -10.96
CA VAL A 481 -24.61 6.12 -11.31
C VAL A 481 -24.42 7.64 -11.36
N VAL A 482 -23.18 8.12 -11.11
CA VAL A 482 -22.87 9.55 -11.13
C VAL A 482 -22.28 9.95 -12.48
N PRO A 483 -22.94 10.81 -13.28
CA PRO A 483 -22.48 11.16 -14.63
C PRO A 483 -21.06 11.70 -14.67
N SER A 484 -20.65 12.56 -13.73
CA SER A 484 -19.30 13.14 -13.68
C SER A 484 -18.18 12.12 -13.44
N VAL A 485 -18.50 10.91 -12.99
CA VAL A 485 -17.52 9.82 -12.88
C VAL A 485 -17.30 9.16 -14.23
N MET A 486 -18.32 9.15 -15.09
CA MET A 486 -18.15 8.65 -16.46
C MET A 486 -17.20 9.52 -17.28
N ASP A 487 -17.21 10.84 -17.04
CA ASP A 487 -16.26 11.79 -17.64
C ASP A 487 -14.84 11.64 -17.10
N SER A 488 -14.67 10.91 -16.01
CA SER A 488 -13.36 10.63 -15.38
C SER A 488 -12.67 9.37 -15.93
N LEU A 489 -13.43 8.53 -16.66
CA LEU A 489 -12.89 7.30 -17.25
C LEU A 489 -11.99 7.65 -18.45
N HIS A 490 -10.87 6.99 -18.57
CA HIS A 490 -10.00 7.10 -19.73
C HIS A 490 -10.45 6.14 -20.84
N ASN A 491 -10.87 4.95 -20.46
CA ASN A 491 -11.33 3.93 -21.39
C ASN A 491 -12.85 3.68 -21.26
N GLY A 492 -13.45 3.20 -22.36
CA GLY A 492 -14.84 2.80 -22.37
C GLY A 492 -15.08 1.32 -22.01
N GLY A 493 -16.34 0.94 -21.87
CA GLY A 493 -16.75 -0.45 -21.74
C GLY A 493 -16.28 -1.14 -20.48
N ALA A 494 -15.84 -2.40 -20.60
CA ALA A 494 -15.43 -3.25 -19.48
C ALA A 494 -14.13 -2.75 -18.82
N HIS A 495 -13.21 -2.17 -19.59
CA HIS A 495 -11.99 -1.60 -19.05
C HIS A 495 -12.27 -0.36 -18.21
N GLY A 496 -13.09 0.60 -18.69
CA GLY A 496 -13.48 1.76 -17.90
C GLY A 496 -14.22 1.38 -16.60
N PHE A 497 -15.06 0.34 -16.62
CA PHE A 497 -15.61 -0.20 -15.38
C PHE A 497 -14.50 -0.73 -14.44
N SER A 498 -13.47 -1.38 -14.99
CA SER A 498 -12.30 -1.84 -14.23
C SER A 498 -11.52 -0.69 -13.62
N GLU A 499 -11.32 0.45 -14.32
CA GLU A 499 -10.67 1.65 -13.80
C GLU A 499 -11.39 2.19 -12.55
N MET A 500 -12.72 2.33 -12.64
CA MET A 500 -13.52 2.78 -11.50
C MET A 500 -13.48 1.76 -10.34
N LEU A 501 -13.67 0.48 -10.63
CA LEU A 501 -13.64 -0.58 -9.62
C LEU A 501 -12.26 -0.68 -8.95
N TYR A 502 -11.18 -0.53 -9.73
CA TYR A 502 -9.81 -0.49 -9.21
C TYR A 502 -9.61 0.67 -8.24
N THR A 503 -10.06 1.86 -8.60
CA THR A 503 -9.99 3.07 -7.78
C THR A 503 -10.63 2.86 -6.40
N TYR A 504 -11.85 2.33 -6.37
CA TYR A 504 -12.53 2.02 -5.10
C TYR A 504 -11.91 0.82 -4.38
N SER A 505 -11.38 -0.18 -5.10
CA SER A 505 -10.64 -1.30 -4.50
C SER A 505 -9.36 -0.84 -3.83
N SER A 506 -8.64 0.06 -4.47
CA SER A 506 -7.42 0.67 -3.92
C SER A 506 -7.72 1.51 -2.68
N CYS A 507 -8.70 2.41 -2.73
CA CYS A 507 -9.06 3.23 -1.58
C CYS A 507 -9.70 2.43 -0.45
N GLY A 508 -10.58 1.46 -0.76
CA GLY A 508 -11.20 0.58 0.23
C GLY A 508 -10.29 -0.50 0.78
N GLY A 509 -9.24 -0.89 0.05
CA GLY A 509 -8.13 -1.72 0.52
C GLY A 509 -7.01 -0.91 1.16
N ASN A 510 -7.16 0.41 1.33
CA ASN A 510 -6.12 1.32 1.81
C ASN A 510 -4.77 1.15 1.10
N ASN A 511 -4.77 0.88 -0.21
CA ASN A 511 -3.58 0.62 -1.02
C ASN A 511 -2.95 1.89 -1.56
N GLY A 512 -3.66 2.65 -2.40
CA GLY A 512 -3.19 3.91 -3.00
C GLY A 512 -2.77 3.82 -4.48
N SER A 513 -2.55 2.63 -5.06
CA SER A 513 -2.28 2.50 -6.50
C SER A 513 -3.50 2.85 -7.33
N ALA A 514 -3.28 3.33 -8.55
CA ALA A 514 -4.34 3.68 -9.50
C ALA A 514 -4.18 2.90 -10.81
N PHE A 515 -5.29 2.74 -11.54
CA PHE A 515 -5.23 2.63 -12.99
C PHE A 515 -5.06 4.06 -13.51
N ALA A 516 -3.83 4.39 -13.94
CA ALA A 516 -3.43 5.76 -14.23
C ALA A 516 -3.99 6.23 -15.56
N GLY A 517 -4.90 6.81 -15.80
CA GLY A 517 -5.74 7.30 -16.89
C GLY A 517 -7.04 7.80 -16.31
N PHE A 518 -7.52 7.13 -15.25
CA PHE A 518 -8.69 7.56 -14.51
C PHE A 518 -8.45 8.89 -13.78
N ASN A 519 -9.25 9.91 -14.09
CA ASN A 519 -9.16 11.22 -13.44
C ASN A 519 -9.85 11.20 -12.07
N GLY A 520 -9.08 10.91 -11.03
CA GLY A 520 -9.57 10.90 -9.65
C GLY A 520 -9.79 12.28 -9.00
N ASN A 521 -9.40 13.38 -9.69
CA ASN A 521 -9.41 14.71 -9.10
C ASN A 521 -10.70 15.49 -9.40
N THR A 522 -11.82 14.98 -8.99
CA THR A 522 -13.13 15.68 -8.98
C THR A 522 -13.65 15.81 -7.56
N VAL A 523 -14.50 16.79 -7.30
CA VAL A 523 -15.06 17.03 -5.95
C VAL A 523 -15.78 15.78 -5.42
N PHE A 524 -16.57 15.11 -6.26
CA PHE A 524 -17.27 13.89 -5.85
C PHE A 524 -16.28 12.77 -5.49
N LEU A 525 -15.29 12.50 -6.34
CA LEU A 525 -14.32 11.45 -6.11
C LEU A 525 -13.42 11.77 -4.91
N ASN A 526 -12.92 12.99 -4.79
CA ASN A 526 -12.10 13.41 -3.67
C ASN A 526 -12.83 13.18 -2.32
N VAL A 527 -14.11 13.53 -2.24
CA VAL A 527 -14.89 13.35 -1.01
C VAL A 527 -15.27 11.88 -0.79
N SER A 528 -15.81 11.19 -1.80
CA SER A 528 -16.27 9.81 -1.66
C SER A 528 -15.13 8.84 -1.35
N LEU A 529 -14.00 8.95 -2.06
CA LEU A 529 -12.81 8.13 -1.81
C LEU A 529 -12.21 8.41 -0.43
N GLY A 530 -12.18 9.69 0.00
CA GLY A 530 -11.78 10.05 1.35
C GLY A 530 -12.61 9.35 2.44
N LEU A 531 -13.94 9.34 2.29
CA LEU A 531 -14.84 8.66 3.22
C LEU A 531 -14.67 7.14 3.19
N VAL A 532 -14.49 6.55 2.00
CA VAL A 532 -14.20 5.11 1.82
C VAL A 532 -12.92 4.72 2.57
N MET A 533 -11.83 5.48 2.40
CA MET A 533 -10.56 5.23 3.08
C MET A 533 -10.70 5.29 4.61
N LEU A 534 -11.39 6.30 5.14
CA LEU A 534 -11.65 6.45 6.57
C LEU A 534 -12.45 5.28 7.14
N PHE A 535 -13.53 4.89 6.47
CA PHE A 535 -14.37 3.78 6.90
C PHE A 535 -13.61 2.46 6.89
N ALA A 536 -12.94 2.15 5.78
CA ALA A 536 -12.20 0.90 5.59
C ALA A 536 -11.02 0.75 6.56
N ARG A 537 -10.44 1.86 7.04
CA ARG A 537 -9.33 1.83 8.00
C ARG A 537 -9.79 1.76 9.45
N PHE A 538 -10.70 2.64 9.86
CA PHE A 538 -11.01 2.78 11.28
C PHE A 538 -11.98 1.73 11.81
N LEU A 539 -12.89 1.20 11.00
CA LEU A 539 -13.77 0.11 11.43
C LEU A 539 -12.99 -1.17 11.79
N PRO A 540 -12.03 -1.66 10.97
CA PRO A 540 -11.15 -2.76 11.36
C PRO A 540 -10.29 -2.49 12.59
N ILE A 541 -9.77 -1.28 12.78
CA ILE A 541 -9.00 -0.89 13.97
C ILE A 541 -9.86 -1.04 15.23
N ILE A 542 -11.07 -0.48 15.22
CA ILE A 542 -11.99 -0.55 16.36
C ILE A 542 -12.38 -2.01 16.64
N GLY A 543 -12.70 -2.79 15.60
CA GLY A 543 -13.05 -4.20 15.72
C GLY A 543 -11.90 -5.03 16.31
N THR A 544 -10.68 -4.82 15.81
CA THR A 544 -9.47 -5.49 16.30
C THR A 544 -9.21 -5.18 17.78
N LEU A 545 -9.34 -3.92 18.19
CA LEU A 545 -9.18 -3.53 19.60
C LEU A 545 -10.28 -4.09 20.48
N ALA A 546 -11.52 -4.17 20.00
CA ALA A 546 -12.62 -4.81 20.73
C ALA A 546 -12.38 -6.32 20.95
N ILE A 547 -11.90 -7.02 19.90
CA ILE A 547 -11.46 -8.42 20.00
C ILE A 547 -10.33 -8.54 21.02
N ALA A 548 -9.31 -7.70 20.95
CA ALA A 548 -8.17 -7.71 21.86
C ALA A 548 -8.61 -7.53 23.32
N GLY A 549 -9.51 -6.58 23.59
CA GLY A 549 -10.04 -6.33 24.93
C GLY A 549 -10.81 -7.52 25.51
N SER A 550 -11.66 -8.15 24.68
CA SER A 550 -12.40 -9.34 25.10
C SER A 550 -11.46 -10.52 25.38
N LEU A 551 -10.52 -10.81 24.47
CA LEU A 551 -9.57 -11.91 24.63
C LEU A 551 -8.67 -11.74 25.87
N ALA A 552 -8.23 -10.50 26.17
CA ALA A 552 -7.41 -10.24 27.36
C ALA A 552 -8.15 -10.57 28.66
N GLY A 553 -9.47 -10.36 28.73
CA GLY A 553 -10.32 -10.68 29.87
C GLY A 553 -10.53 -12.19 30.11
N LYS A 554 -10.29 -13.04 29.10
CA LYS A 554 -10.56 -14.47 29.14
C LYS A 554 -9.44 -15.27 29.82
N LYS A 555 -9.82 -16.42 30.38
CA LYS A 555 -8.88 -17.44 30.86
C LYS A 555 -8.25 -18.18 29.69
N LYS A 556 -7.07 -18.75 29.89
CA LYS A 556 -6.53 -19.76 28.97
C LYS A 556 -7.17 -21.12 29.29
N ILE A 557 -7.53 -21.82 28.23
CA ILE A 557 -8.06 -23.18 28.26
C ILE A 557 -6.94 -24.12 27.87
N ALA A 558 -6.85 -25.26 28.56
CA ALA A 558 -5.91 -26.31 28.22
C ALA A 558 -6.32 -26.97 26.89
N THR A 559 -5.37 -27.25 26.03
CA THR A 559 -5.60 -28.00 24.78
C THR A 559 -6.08 -29.43 25.12
N THR A 560 -7.16 -29.86 24.51
CA THR A 560 -7.73 -31.20 24.65
C THR A 560 -7.63 -31.94 23.30
N ALA A 561 -7.93 -33.24 23.28
CA ALA A 561 -8.04 -34.00 22.03
C ALA A 561 -9.09 -33.41 21.06
N GLY A 562 -10.01 -32.60 21.56
CA GLY A 562 -11.02 -31.86 20.80
C GLY A 562 -10.53 -30.52 20.23
N THR A 563 -9.36 -30.01 20.62
CA THR A 563 -8.86 -28.73 20.12
C THR A 563 -8.32 -28.88 18.70
N MET A 564 -8.78 -28.05 17.78
CA MET A 564 -8.27 -28.02 16.41
C MET A 564 -6.84 -27.48 16.38
N SER A 565 -5.91 -28.18 15.75
CA SER A 565 -4.54 -27.69 15.56
C SER A 565 -4.53 -26.53 14.56
N THR A 566 -3.97 -25.39 14.96
CA THR A 566 -3.83 -24.19 14.12
C THR A 566 -2.41 -23.98 13.59
N THR A 567 -1.55 -25.00 13.72
CA THR A 567 -0.14 -24.94 13.31
C THR A 567 0.26 -25.95 12.24
N ASN A 568 -0.70 -26.65 11.66
CA ASN A 568 -0.49 -27.68 10.64
C ASN A 568 -0.92 -27.19 9.25
N GLY A 569 -0.55 -27.97 8.21
CA GLY A 569 -0.88 -27.67 6.81
C GLY A 569 -2.38 -27.61 6.52
N MET A 570 -3.20 -28.41 7.23
CA MET A 570 -4.66 -28.38 7.08
C MET A 570 -5.24 -27.02 7.51
N PHE A 571 -4.75 -26.45 8.62
CA PHE A 571 -5.16 -25.11 9.03
C PHE A 571 -4.75 -24.03 8.00
N VAL A 572 -3.51 -24.11 7.48
CA VAL A 572 -3.04 -23.21 6.43
C VAL A 572 -3.95 -23.28 5.21
N PHE A 573 -4.28 -24.47 4.75
CA PHE A 573 -5.20 -24.70 3.64
C PHE A 573 -6.60 -24.12 3.90
N LEU A 574 -7.19 -24.44 5.05
CA LEU A 574 -8.51 -23.93 5.43
C LEU A 574 -8.54 -22.39 5.52
N LEU A 575 -7.49 -21.79 6.06
CA LEU A 575 -7.38 -20.34 6.17
C LEU A 575 -7.35 -19.69 4.77
N ILE A 576 -6.55 -20.23 3.85
CA ILE A 576 -6.51 -19.77 2.46
C ILE A 576 -7.90 -19.91 1.81
N VAL A 577 -8.53 -21.07 1.95
CA VAL A 577 -9.86 -21.33 1.36
C VAL A 577 -10.91 -20.34 1.90
N VAL A 578 -10.92 -20.06 3.21
CA VAL A 578 -11.88 -19.11 3.82
C VAL A 578 -11.64 -17.69 3.30
N VAL A 579 -10.38 -17.26 3.19
CA VAL A 579 -10.04 -15.93 2.64
C VAL A 579 -10.52 -15.81 1.19
N LEU A 580 -10.17 -16.80 0.35
CA LEU A 580 -10.55 -16.79 -1.07
C LEU A 580 -12.07 -16.92 -1.27
N LEU A 581 -12.74 -17.74 -0.45
CA LEU A 581 -14.19 -17.91 -0.54
C LEU A 581 -14.94 -16.62 -0.22
N ILE A 582 -14.54 -15.91 0.84
CA ILE A 582 -15.17 -14.62 1.19
C ILE A 582 -14.87 -13.59 0.11
N GLY A 583 -13.63 -13.53 -0.40
CA GLY A 583 -13.28 -12.66 -1.51
C GLY A 583 -14.11 -12.95 -2.76
N ALA A 584 -14.21 -14.22 -3.16
CA ALA A 584 -15.00 -14.63 -4.31
C ALA A 584 -16.49 -14.31 -4.15
N LEU A 585 -17.09 -14.65 -3.02
CA LEU A 585 -18.50 -14.33 -2.75
C LEU A 585 -18.80 -12.84 -2.77
N SER A 586 -17.83 -12.01 -2.36
CA SER A 586 -18.00 -10.56 -2.33
C SER A 586 -17.81 -9.94 -3.71
N PHE A 587 -16.78 -10.33 -4.46
CA PHE A 587 -16.30 -9.57 -5.61
C PHE A 587 -16.46 -10.25 -6.97
N PHE A 588 -16.78 -11.55 -7.03
CA PHE A 588 -16.86 -12.25 -8.30
C PHE A 588 -17.82 -11.58 -9.32
N PRO A 589 -19.02 -11.09 -8.93
CA PRO A 589 -19.89 -10.39 -9.88
C PRO A 589 -19.26 -9.12 -10.47
N ALA A 590 -18.57 -8.32 -9.65
CA ALA A 590 -17.90 -7.11 -10.10
C ALA A 590 -16.70 -7.42 -11.02
N LEU A 591 -15.90 -8.43 -10.67
CA LEU A 591 -14.78 -8.89 -11.50
C LEU A 591 -15.25 -9.50 -12.83
N ALA A 592 -16.45 -10.11 -12.85
CA ALA A 592 -17.04 -10.63 -14.07
C ALA A 592 -17.48 -9.54 -15.04
N LEU A 593 -17.93 -8.38 -14.53
CA LEU A 593 -18.36 -7.23 -15.36
C LEU A 593 -17.18 -6.40 -15.90
N GLY A 594 -16.05 -6.39 -15.22
CA GLY A 594 -14.84 -5.69 -15.62
C GLY A 594 -13.82 -6.62 -16.30
N PRO A 595 -12.77 -7.02 -15.59
CA PRO A 595 -11.62 -7.69 -16.19
C PRO A 595 -11.92 -9.02 -16.88
N LEU A 596 -12.90 -9.81 -16.41
CA LEU A 596 -13.27 -11.05 -17.10
C LEU A 596 -14.04 -10.77 -18.39
N ALA A 597 -14.96 -9.80 -18.40
CA ALA A 597 -15.66 -9.40 -19.61
C ALA A 597 -14.68 -8.87 -20.67
N GLU A 598 -13.71 -8.07 -20.26
CA GLU A 598 -12.62 -7.56 -21.09
C GLU A 598 -11.78 -8.72 -21.67
N PHE A 599 -11.33 -9.65 -20.82
CA PHE A 599 -10.56 -10.82 -21.24
C PHE A 599 -11.30 -11.64 -22.29
N PHE A 600 -12.55 -12.01 -22.04
CA PHE A 600 -13.33 -12.80 -23.00
C PHE A 600 -13.68 -12.02 -24.27
N GLY A 601 -13.89 -10.71 -24.18
CA GLY A 601 -14.08 -9.83 -25.33
C GLY A 601 -12.82 -9.72 -26.19
N SER A 602 -11.62 -9.83 -25.62
CA SER A 602 -10.35 -9.76 -26.37
C SER A 602 -9.99 -11.05 -27.11
N ILE A 603 -10.62 -12.19 -26.79
CA ILE A 603 -10.38 -13.49 -27.42
C ILE A 603 -11.53 -13.94 -28.34
N ALA A 604 -12.69 -13.26 -28.28
CA ALA A 604 -13.85 -13.50 -29.14
C ALA A 604 -13.67 -12.82 -30.50
#